data_f5d10f096ac2212762902ac78617594c
#
_entry.id   f5d10f096ac2212762902ac78617594c
#
_cell.length_a   1.000
_cell.length_b   1.000
_cell.length_c   1.000
_cell.angle_alpha   90.00
_cell.angle_beta   90.00
_cell.angle_gamma   90.00
#
_symmetry.space_group_name_H-M   'P 1'
#
loop_
_entity.id
_entity.type
_entity.pdbx_description
1 polymer ?
#
loop_
_entity_poly.entity_id
_entity_poly.type
_entity_poly.pdbx_seq_one_letter_code
_entity_poly.pdbx_strand_id
1 'polypeptide(L)'
;MKQIDNRSEHKSIMKAVVQHQFGGPDVLKYESVPIPELKLGEVLVQVHAIGLNPPDWYLRDGYKMLPPEWQPQVPFPIILGTDISGVIEAVAEDVTNFYVGDEVYSMVRFPSYGESRAYAEYVAVSVSDIAHKPKGISHIEAAGAPMSLLTAWQFMIELGHNEQNPLQPNPHRPVPLDGKTVLIN
;
A
#
# COMPACT_ATOMS: atom_id res chain seq x y z
N MET A 1 22.53 33.83 24.72
CA MET A 1 21.34 33.36 24.01
C MET A 1 21.76 32.11 23.25
N LYS A 2 21.60 30.92 23.84
CA LYS A 2 21.97 29.64 23.21
C LYS A 2 20.82 29.21 22.30
N GLN A 3 21.05 29.18 21.01
CA GLN A 3 20.19 28.46 20.07
C GLN A 3 20.25 27.00 20.45
N ILE A 4 19.12 26.44 20.84
CA ILE A 4 18.92 25.01 20.97
C ILE A 4 18.69 24.50 19.54
N ASP A 5 19.74 23.92 18.94
CA ASP A 5 19.68 23.20 17.67
C ASP A 5 18.97 21.86 17.95
N ASN A 6 17.67 21.87 17.84
CA ASN A 6 16.84 20.67 18.02
C ASN A 6 16.65 19.99 16.65
N ARG A 7 17.77 19.60 16.02
CA ARG A 7 17.72 18.61 14.96
C ARG A 7 17.43 17.28 15.64
N SER A 8 16.16 16.88 15.60
CA SER A 8 15.79 15.49 15.82
C SER A 8 16.68 14.65 14.89
N GLU A 9 17.47 13.74 15.47
CA GLU A 9 18.21 12.74 14.70
C GLU A 9 17.19 12.00 13.82
N HIS A 10 17.09 12.37 12.55
CA HIS A 10 16.26 11.66 11.60
C HIS A 10 16.80 10.24 11.53
N LYS A 11 16.01 9.28 11.97
CA LYS A 11 16.32 7.86 11.76
C LYS A 11 16.56 7.67 10.28
N SER A 12 17.75 7.25 9.91
CA SER A 12 18.11 6.96 8.51
C SER A 12 17.77 5.53 8.10
N ILE A 13 17.42 4.67 9.07
CA ILE A 13 17.21 3.24 8.92
C ILE A 13 15.93 2.83 9.63
N MET A 14 15.17 1.95 8.99
CA MET A 14 13.95 1.33 9.51
C MET A 14 14.04 -0.20 9.45
N LYS A 15 13.13 -0.88 10.11
CA LYS A 15 12.91 -2.31 9.94
C LYS A 15 11.85 -2.56 8.88
N ALA A 16 12.08 -3.61 8.08
CA ALA A 16 11.15 -4.07 7.05
C ALA A 16 11.24 -5.60 6.89
N VAL A 17 10.17 -6.17 6.34
CA VAL A 17 10.16 -7.55 5.87
C VAL A 17 10.51 -7.55 4.39
N VAL A 18 11.71 -8.03 4.08
CA VAL A 18 12.34 -7.96 2.76
C VAL A 18 12.40 -9.36 2.14
N GLN A 19 12.34 -9.41 0.83
CA GLN A 19 12.45 -10.65 0.07
C GLN A 19 13.50 -10.45 -1.05
N HIS A 20 14.39 -11.44 -1.20
CA HIS A 20 15.52 -11.41 -2.15
C HIS A 20 15.31 -12.35 -3.34
N GLN A 21 14.28 -13.18 -3.31
CA GLN A 21 13.91 -14.13 -4.35
C GLN A 21 12.45 -14.54 -4.20
N PHE A 22 11.85 -15.07 -5.23
CA PHE A 22 10.52 -15.68 -5.12
C PHE A 22 10.55 -16.98 -4.33
N GLY A 23 9.48 -17.27 -3.57
CA GLY A 23 9.40 -18.52 -2.82
C GLY A 23 8.27 -18.58 -1.79
N GLY A 24 8.37 -19.55 -0.89
CA GLY A 24 7.48 -19.73 0.26
C GLY A 24 7.70 -18.68 1.35
N PRO A 25 7.01 -18.79 2.49
CA PRO A 25 7.15 -17.83 3.59
C PRO A 25 8.58 -17.66 4.13
N ASP A 26 9.41 -18.65 3.97
CA ASP A 26 10.81 -18.71 4.42
C ASP A 26 11.76 -17.75 3.67
N VAL A 27 11.33 -17.20 2.51
CA VAL A 27 12.11 -16.18 1.79
C VAL A 27 11.97 -14.79 2.43
N LEU A 28 11.02 -14.58 3.31
CA LEU A 28 10.79 -13.32 4.01
C LEU A 28 11.83 -13.13 5.11
N LYS A 29 12.55 -12.01 5.09
CA LYS A 29 13.60 -11.68 6.04
C LYS A 29 13.30 -10.35 6.73
N TYR A 30 13.45 -10.31 8.05
CA TYR A 30 13.33 -9.08 8.84
C TYR A 30 14.68 -8.37 8.87
N GLU A 31 14.79 -7.27 8.14
CA GLU A 31 16.06 -6.58 7.89
C GLU A 31 16.00 -5.10 8.22
N SER A 32 17.17 -4.48 8.28
CA SER A 32 17.31 -3.03 8.36
C SER A 32 17.53 -2.47 6.97
N VAL A 33 16.70 -1.50 6.58
CA VAL A 33 16.74 -0.85 5.27
C VAL A 33 16.69 0.66 5.44
N PRO A 34 17.14 1.46 4.46
CA PRO A 34 16.98 2.91 4.50
C PRO A 34 15.50 3.32 4.58
N ILE A 35 15.22 4.37 5.36
CA ILE A 35 13.92 5.04 5.26
C ILE A 35 13.82 5.69 3.88
N PRO A 36 12.66 5.59 3.19
CA PRO A 36 12.50 6.19 1.87
C PRO A 36 12.60 7.71 1.93
N GLU A 37 13.28 8.30 0.96
CA GLU A 37 13.28 9.75 0.75
C GLU A 37 11.94 10.19 0.14
N LEU A 38 11.42 11.33 0.59
CA LEU A 38 10.20 11.90 0.04
C LEU A 38 10.48 12.56 -1.32
N LYS A 39 9.60 12.27 -2.26
CA LYS A 39 9.48 13.00 -3.52
C LYS A 39 8.39 14.07 -3.39
N LEU A 40 8.33 15.02 -4.33
CA LEU A 40 7.24 15.98 -4.42
C LEU A 40 5.89 15.24 -4.49
N GLY A 41 4.89 15.75 -3.77
CA GLY A 41 3.57 15.16 -3.67
C GLY A 41 3.47 13.93 -2.76
N GLU A 42 4.49 13.63 -1.96
CA GLU A 42 4.50 12.47 -1.06
C GLU A 42 4.50 12.88 0.42
N VAL A 43 4.01 11.96 1.24
CA VAL A 43 4.12 12.00 2.69
C VAL A 43 4.81 10.75 3.21
N LEU A 44 5.58 10.86 4.28
CA LEU A 44 6.16 9.73 5.01
C LEU A 44 5.18 9.31 6.10
N VAL A 45 4.71 8.09 6.04
CA VAL A 45 3.80 7.52 7.04
C VAL A 45 4.57 6.58 7.95
N GLN A 46 4.54 6.84 9.27
CA GLN A 46 4.88 5.84 10.27
C GLN A 46 3.76 4.80 10.33
N VAL A 47 4.05 3.58 9.94
CA VAL A 47 3.05 2.51 9.83
C VAL A 47 2.72 1.94 11.21
N HIS A 48 1.44 1.94 11.55
CA HIS A 48 0.91 1.35 12.79
C HIS A 48 0.27 -0.02 12.55
N ALA A 49 -0.31 -0.22 11.37
CA ALA A 49 -0.90 -1.49 10.95
C ALA A 49 -0.84 -1.66 9.44
N ILE A 50 -0.79 -2.90 8.99
CA ILE A 50 -0.83 -3.30 7.60
C ILE A 50 -1.99 -4.26 7.34
N GLY A 51 -2.58 -4.22 6.15
CA GLY A 51 -3.50 -5.24 5.66
C GLY A 51 -2.75 -6.31 4.87
N LEU A 52 -3.07 -7.58 5.09
CA LEU A 52 -2.55 -8.70 4.32
C LEU A 52 -3.55 -9.04 3.21
N ASN A 53 -3.07 -9.06 1.98
CA ASN A 53 -3.91 -9.25 0.80
C ASN A 53 -3.42 -10.42 -0.08
N PRO A 54 -4.31 -11.08 -0.86
CA PRO A 54 -3.91 -12.12 -1.80
C PRO A 54 -2.76 -11.73 -2.74
N PRO A 55 -2.71 -10.53 -3.34
CA PRO A 55 -1.59 -10.11 -4.18
C PRO A 55 -0.22 -10.14 -3.49
N ASP A 56 -0.16 -9.98 -2.17
CA ASP A 56 1.11 -9.99 -1.43
C ASP A 56 1.79 -11.36 -1.51
N TRP A 57 1.04 -12.43 -1.28
CA TRP A 57 1.60 -13.78 -1.35
C TRP A 57 1.69 -14.30 -2.80
N TYR A 58 0.86 -13.81 -3.73
CA TYR A 58 1.06 -14.07 -5.15
C TYR A 58 2.40 -13.49 -5.62
N LEU A 59 2.70 -12.24 -5.27
CA LEU A 59 3.97 -11.62 -5.61
C LEU A 59 5.14 -12.30 -4.90
N ARG A 60 4.95 -12.71 -3.63
CA ARG A 60 5.99 -13.44 -2.90
C ARG A 60 6.44 -14.71 -3.64
N ASP A 61 5.55 -15.46 -4.24
CA ASP A 61 5.88 -16.68 -4.97
C ASP A 61 6.16 -16.46 -6.46
N GLY A 62 6.08 -15.23 -6.94
CA GLY A 62 6.34 -14.86 -8.34
C GLY A 62 5.14 -15.06 -9.26
N TYR A 63 3.91 -15.04 -8.71
CA TYR A 63 2.69 -15.30 -9.50
C TYR A 63 2.73 -16.61 -10.29
N LYS A 64 3.25 -17.67 -9.67
CA LYS A 64 3.41 -19.00 -10.31
C LYS A 64 2.15 -19.57 -10.94
N MET A 65 0.97 -19.05 -10.53
CA MET A 65 -0.30 -19.43 -11.14
C MET A 65 -0.51 -18.86 -12.55
N LEU A 66 0.26 -17.83 -12.93
CA LEU A 66 0.17 -17.21 -14.25
C LEU A 66 1.12 -17.90 -15.24
N PRO A 67 0.78 -17.86 -16.56
CA PRO A 67 1.72 -18.24 -17.60
C PRO A 67 3.08 -17.51 -17.42
N PRO A 68 4.21 -18.15 -17.77
CA PRO A 68 5.54 -17.58 -17.55
C PRO A 68 5.73 -16.19 -18.15
N GLU A 69 5.13 -15.91 -19.29
CA GLU A 69 5.18 -14.62 -20.00
C GLU A 69 4.44 -13.49 -19.28
N TRP A 70 3.60 -13.82 -18.29
CA TRP A 70 2.83 -12.86 -17.49
C TRP A 70 3.35 -12.73 -16.06
N GLN A 71 4.35 -13.53 -15.71
CA GLN A 71 4.96 -13.44 -14.39
C GLN A 71 5.79 -12.16 -14.28
N PRO A 72 5.71 -11.46 -13.14
CA PRO A 72 6.42 -10.19 -12.97
C PRO A 72 7.93 -10.37 -12.96
N GLN A 73 8.61 -9.47 -13.64
CA GLN A 73 10.05 -9.31 -13.53
C GLN A 73 10.31 -8.19 -12.54
N VAL A 74 10.74 -8.52 -11.33
CA VAL A 74 10.98 -7.53 -10.26
C VAL A 74 12.46 -7.43 -9.92
N PRO A 75 12.97 -6.21 -9.69
CA PRO A 75 14.34 -6.01 -9.22
C PRO A 75 14.42 -6.27 -7.72
N PHE A 76 14.93 -7.42 -7.31
CA PHE A 76 15.21 -7.70 -5.91
C PHE A 76 16.32 -6.80 -5.33
N PRO A 77 16.28 -6.49 -4.02
CA PRO A 77 15.29 -6.89 -3.01
C PRO A 77 13.98 -6.09 -3.11
N ILE A 78 12.86 -6.73 -2.70
CA ILE A 78 11.54 -6.06 -2.63
C ILE A 78 10.96 -6.15 -1.23
N ILE A 79 10.12 -5.17 -0.89
CA ILE A 79 9.25 -5.16 0.28
C ILE A 79 7.82 -5.32 -0.22
N LEU A 80 7.07 -6.24 0.38
CA LEU A 80 5.69 -6.54 0.00
C LEU A 80 4.70 -5.61 0.72
N GLY A 81 3.42 -5.84 0.41
CA GLY A 81 2.29 -5.21 1.08
C GLY A 81 1.81 -3.93 0.40
N THR A 82 0.50 -3.74 0.46
CA THR A 82 -0.18 -2.62 -0.19
C THR A 82 -0.98 -1.77 0.79
N ASP A 83 -1.60 -2.38 1.79
CA ASP A 83 -2.52 -1.68 2.68
C ASP A 83 -1.84 -1.28 3.98
N ILE A 84 -1.97 0.00 4.32
CA ILE A 84 -1.41 0.58 5.54
C ILE A 84 -2.43 1.45 6.27
N SER A 85 -2.22 1.60 7.56
CA SER A 85 -2.71 2.72 8.35
C SER A 85 -1.65 3.16 9.34
N GLY A 86 -1.49 4.47 9.54
CA GLY A 86 -0.46 5.04 10.38
C GLY A 86 -0.61 6.53 10.57
N VAL A 87 0.46 7.17 10.98
CA VAL A 87 0.53 8.61 11.26
C VAL A 87 1.58 9.25 10.35
N ILE A 88 1.27 10.41 9.81
CA ILE A 88 2.21 11.17 8.99
C ILE A 88 3.36 11.69 9.87
N GLU A 89 4.59 11.28 9.54
CA GLU A 89 5.84 11.69 10.20
C GLU A 89 6.49 12.89 9.51
N ALA A 90 6.38 12.96 8.17
CA ALA A 90 6.91 14.06 7.38
C ALA A 90 6.07 14.27 6.11
N VAL A 91 6.12 15.47 5.57
CA VAL A 91 5.44 15.87 4.33
C VAL A 91 6.44 16.52 3.39
N ALA A 92 6.30 16.31 2.07
CA ALA A 92 7.07 17.01 1.07
C ALA A 92 6.69 18.51 1.03
N GLU A 93 7.60 19.36 0.55
CA GLU A 93 7.46 20.83 0.61
C GLU A 93 6.24 21.39 -0.16
N ASP A 94 5.76 20.66 -1.15
CA ASP A 94 4.61 21.03 -1.98
C ASP A 94 3.27 20.49 -1.47
N VAL A 95 3.27 19.69 -0.40
CA VAL A 95 2.06 19.12 0.19
C VAL A 95 1.40 20.14 1.14
N THR A 96 0.14 20.47 0.87
CA THR A 96 -0.60 21.51 1.61
C THR A 96 -1.88 21.00 2.29
N ASN A 97 -2.31 19.78 1.97
CA ASN A 97 -3.59 19.21 2.41
C ASN A 97 -3.45 18.08 3.44
N PHE A 98 -2.21 17.74 3.81
CA PHE A 98 -1.88 16.80 4.88
C PHE A 98 -0.78 17.39 5.77
N TYR A 99 -0.78 17.02 7.05
CA TYR A 99 0.12 17.56 8.05
C TYR A 99 0.75 16.45 8.90
N VAL A 100 1.92 16.72 9.44
CA VAL A 100 2.56 15.83 10.43
C VAL A 100 1.60 15.62 11.61
N GLY A 101 1.41 14.38 11.99
CA GLY A 101 0.48 13.96 13.04
C GLY A 101 -0.91 13.54 12.53
N ASP A 102 -1.23 13.71 11.26
CA ASP A 102 -2.49 13.22 10.70
C ASP A 102 -2.53 11.69 10.70
N GLU A 103 -3.63 11.13 11.21
CA GLU A 103 -3.91 9.70 11.12
C GLU A 103 -4.49 9.38 9.74
N VAL A 104 -3.86 8.44 9.04
CA VAL A 104 -4.16 8.15 7.64
C VAL A 104 -4.24 6.66 7.36
N TYR A 105 -4.83 6.30 6.22
CA TYR A 105 -4.81 4.96 5.67
C TYR A 105 -4.72 5.02 4.15
N SER A 106 -4.22 3.96 3.53
CA SER A 106 -3.92 3.94 2.10
C SER A 106 -3.84 2.53 1.56
N MET A 107 -4.19 2.38 0.29
CA MET A 107 -3.63 1.34 -0.55
C MET A 107 -2.41 1.94 -1.26
N VAL A 108 -1.22 1.60 -0.81
CA VAL A 108 0.03 2.02 -1.45
C VAL A 108 0.05 1.47 -2.87
N ARG A 109 0.39 2.32 -3.82
CA ARG A 109 0.25 2.08 -5.26
C ARG A 109 0.54 0.63 -5.69
N PHE A 110 -0.46 0.02 -6.32
CA PHE A 110 -0.42 -1.33 -6.88
C PHE A 110 -0.73 -1.23 -8.39
N PRO A 111 -0.12 -1.99 -9.28
CA PRO A 111 0.95 -2.95 -9.09
C PRO A 111 2.27 -2.49 -9.70
N SER A 112 2.89 -1.47 -9.21
CA SER A 112 4.27 -1.26 -9.62
C SER A 112 5.12 -2.26 -8.85
N TYR A 113 5.49 -3.32 -9.52
CA TYR A 113 6.34 -4.35 -8.98
C TYR A 113 7.59 -3.73 -8.34
N GLY A 114 7.73 -3.89 -7.02
CA GLY A 114 8.84 -3.34 -6.26
C GLY A 114 8.59 -1.97 -5.60
N GLU A 115 7.46 -1.29 -5.85
CA GLU A 115 7.14 -0.02 -5.18
C GLU A 115 6.16 -0.16 -4.01
N SER A 116 5.38 -1.24 -3.91
CA SER A 116 4.62 -1.55 -2.70
C SER A 116 5.59 -1.84 -1.55
N ARG A 117 5.40 -1.21 -0.39
CA ARG A 117 6.37 -1.25 0.72
C ARG A 117 5.70 -1.27 2.08
N ALA A 118 4.48 -1.82 2.16
CA ALA A 118 3.71 -1.75 3.40
C ALA A 118 4.32 -2.55 4.56
N TYR A 119 5.10 -3.61 4.27
CA TYR A 119 5.72 -4.42 5.31
C TYR A 119 6.99 -3.77 5.88
N ALA A 120 6.87 -2.50 6.29
CA ALA A 120 7.95 -1.66 6.80
C ALA A 120 7.45 -0.72 7.88
N GLU A 121 8.37 -0.19 8.71
CA GLU A 121 8.01 0.80 9.74
C GLU A 121 7.61 2.16 9.16
N TYR A 122 8.12 2.51 7.97
CA TYR A 122 7.81 3.77 7.28
C TYR A 122 7.57 3.51 5.80
N VAL A 123 6.63 4.26 5.23
CA VAL A 123 6.29 4.20 3.80
C VAL A 123 6.11 5.62 3.26
N ALA A 124 6.74 5.92 2.12
CA ALA A 124 6.45 7.12 1.36
C ALA A 124 5.23 6.86 0.46
N VAL A 125 4.20 7.70 0.57
CA VAL A 125 2.93 7.54 -0.13
C VAL A 125 2.56 8.84 -0.82
N SER A 126 2.10 8.76 -2.07
CA SER A 126 1.54 9.92 -2.77
C SER A 126 0.28 10.42 -2.08
N VAL A 127 0.12 11.73 -2.00
CA VAL A 127 -1.11 12.36 -1.47
C VAL A 127 -2.37 12.03 -2.28
N SER A 128 -2.22 11.56 -3.51
CA SER A 128 -3.33 11.07 -4.34
C SER A 128 -3.88 9.72 -3.89
N ASP A 129 -3.09 8.95 -3.15
CA ASP A 129 -3.37 7.56 -2.82
C ASP A 129 -3.67 7.37 -1.32
N ILE A 130 -3.79 8.46 -0.57
CA ILE A 130 -3.95 8.47 0.89
C ILE A 130 -5.24 9.20 1.30
N ALA A 131 -5.85 8.77 2.38
CA ALA A 131 -7.00 9.44 2.99
C ALA A 131 -6.86 9.50 4.53
N HIS A 132 -7.52 10.49 5.14
CA HIS A 132 -7.62 10.55 6.60
C HIS A 132 -8.35 9.32 7.14
N LYS A 133 -7.80 8.70 8.16
CA LYS A 133 -8.41 7.58 8.86
C LYS A 133 -9.75 8.03 9.51
N PRO A 134 -10.84 7.31 9.32
CA PRO A 134 -12.09 7.61 10.04
C PRO A 134 -11.90 7.59 11.55
N LYS A 135 -12.46 8.58 12.26
CA LYS A 135 -12.25 8.77 13.70
C LYS A 135 -12.81 7.65 14.58
N GLY A 136 -13.68 6.82 14.07
CA GLY A 136 -14.36 5.78 14.86
C GLY A 136 -13.68 4.41 14.85
N ILE A 137 -12.57 4.24 14.11
CA ILE A 137 -11.91 2.95 13.92
C ILE A 137 -10.43 3.01 14.32
N SER A 138 -9.89 1.87 14.70
CA SER A 138 -8.47 1.69 15.00
C SER A 138 -7.63 1.64 13.71
N HIS A 139 -6.30 1.77 13.84
CA HIS A 139 -5.38 1.56 12.71
C HIS A 139 -5.46 0.13 12.15
N ILE A 140 -5.72 -0.87 13.00
CA ILE A 140 -5.88 -2.26 12.58
C ILE A 140 -7.10 -2.42 11.67
N GLU A 141 -8.24 -1.85 12.05
CA GLU A 141 -9.45 -1.87 11.22
C GLU A 141 -9.28 -1.06 9.94
N ALA A 142 -8.63 0.12 10.04
CA ALA A 142 -8.38 0.97 8.88
C ALA A 142 -7.44 0.32 7.85
N ALA A 143 -6.40 -0.38 8.29
CA ALA A 143 -5.46 -1.07 7.40
C ALA A 143 -6.08 -2.27 6.67
N GLY A 144 -7.12 -2.90 7.23
CA GLY A 144 -7.84 -4.00 6.56
C GLY A 144 -8.83 -3.56 5.49
N ALA A 145 -9.03 -2.26 5.31
CA ALA A 145 -10.10 -1.72 4.47
C ALA A 145 -9.69 -1.42 3.00
N PRO A 146 -8.52 -0.82 2.69
CA PRO A 146 -8.31 -0.17 1.40
C PRO A 146 -8.48 -1.10 0.20
N MET A 147 -7.73 -2.16 0.07
CA MET A 147 -7.82 -3.05 -1.09
C MET A 147 -9.20 -3.69 -1.20
N SER A 148 -9.75 -4.16 -0.08
CA SER A 148 -11.06 -4.84 -0.09
C SER A 148 -12.18 -3.90 -0.50
N LEU A 149 -12.22 -2.67 0.04
CA LEU A 149 -13.25 -1.70 -0.27
C LEU A 149 -13.09 -1.11 -1.68
N LEU A 150 -11.86 -0.80 -2.10
CA LEU A 150 -11.59 -0.31 -3.45
C LEU A 150 -11.93 -1.36 -4.51
N THR A 151 -11.62 -2.62 -4.24
CA THR A 151 -12.01 -3.74 -5.12
C THR A 151 -13.54 -3.83 -5.23
N ALA A 152 -14.25 -3.80 -4.09
CA ALA A 152 -15.71 -3.82 -4.09
C ALA A 152 -16.29 -2.61 -4.83
N TRP A 153 -15.74 -1.40 -4.60
CA TRP A 153 -16.14 -0.19 -5.30
C TRP A 153 -15.98 -0.31 -6.81
N GLN A 154 -14.80 -0.73 -7.28
CA GLN A 154 -14.54 -0.90 -8.71
C GLN A 154 -15.48 -1.89 -9.37
N PHE A 155 -15.74 -3.03 -8.75
CA PHE A 155 -16.60 -4.07 -9.33
C PHE A 155 -18.10 -3.75 -9.23
N MET A 156 -18.54 -3.05 -8.20
CA MET A 156 -19.96 -2.87 -7.91
C MET A 156 -20.48 -1.48 -8.30
N ILE A 157 -19.66 -0.44 -8.16
CA ILE A 157 -20.07 0.96 -8.31
C ILE A 157 -19.52 1.58 -9.59
N GLU A 158 -18.19 1.48 -9.79
CA GLU A 158 -17.55 1.94 -11.01
C GLU A 158 -17.69 0.90 -12.13
N LEU A 159 -17.29 1.29 -13.33
CA LEU A 159 -17.39 0.47 -14.53
C LEU A 159 -16.46 -0.76 -14.54
N GLY A 160 -15.80 -1.06 -13.43
CA GLY A 160 -14.87 -2.17 -13.35
C GLY A 160 -13.79 -2.08 -14.42
N HIS A 161 -13.44 -3.20 -15.00
CA HIS A 161 -12.42 -3.24 -16.05
C HIS A 161 -13.07 -3.00 -17.42
N ASN A 162 -13.01 -1.77 -17.92
CA ASN A 162 -13.49 -1.43 -19.27
C ASN A 162 -12.61 -2.03 -20.37
N GLU A 163 -11.37 -2.39 -20.05
CA GLU A 163 -10.44 -2.98 -21.00
C GLU A 163 -10.32 -4.49 -20.78
N GLN A 164 -10.19 -5.21 -21.87
CA GLN A 164 -9.90 -6.64 -21.80
C GLN A 164 -8.53 -6.85 -21.19
N ASN A 165 -8.46 -7.75 -20.23
CA ASN A 165 -7.19 -8.23 -19.71
C ASN A 165 -7.17 -9.77 -19.72
N PRO A 166 -6.00 -10.38 -19.65
CA PRO A 166 -5.86 -11.85 -19.75
C PRO A 166 -6.64 -12.64 -18.70
N LEU A 167 -6.85 -12.05 -17.51
CA LEU A 167 -7.59 -12.69 -16.43
C LEU A 167 -9.10 -12.43 -16.52
N GLN A 168 -9.51 -11.43 -17.27
CA GLN A 168 -10.90 -11.02 -17.44
C GLN A 168 -11.18 -10.59 -18.89
N PRO A 169 -11.36 -11.56 -19.80
CA PRO A 169 -11.51 -11.29 -21.23
C PRO A 169 -12.83 -10.58 -21.60
N ASN A 170 -13.83 -10.61 -20.72
CA ASN A 170 -15.10 -9.94 -20.93
C ASN A 170 -15.15 -8.64 -20.13
N PRO A 171 -15.48 -7.49 -20.74
CA PRO A 171 -15.65 -6.23 -20.00
C PRO A 171 -16.68 -6.40 -18.89
N HIS A 172 -16.31 -5.98 -17.69
CA HIS A 172 -17.24 -5.92 -16.58
C HIS A 172 -18.17 -4.71 -16.74
N ARG A 173 -19.47 -4.89 -16.52
CA ARG A 173 -20.44 -3.80 -16.51
C ARG A 173 -20.85 -3.50 -15.06
N PRO A 174 -21.06 -2.23 -14.69
CA PRO A 174 -21.55 -1.92 -13.37
C PRO A 174 -22.89 -2.61 -13.14
N VAL A 175 -23.05 -3.16 -11.95
CA VAL A 175 -24.33 -3.73 -11.52
C VAL A 175 -25.16 -2.59 -10.93
N PRO A 176 -26.37 -2.29 -11.45
CA PRO A 176 -27.25 -1.33 -10.79
C PRO A 176 -27.60 -1.87 -9.40
N LEU A 177 -27.14 -1.19 -8.35
CA LEU A 177 -27.35 -1.62 -6.96
C LEU A 177 -28.62 -1.07 -6.35
N ASP A 178 -29.29 -0.12 -7.01
CA ASP A 178 -30.51 0.51 -6.50
C ASP A 178 -31.60 -0.54 -6.23
N GLY A 179 -32.05 -0.62 -4.99
CA GLY A 179 -33.02 -1.60 -4.53
C GLY A 179 -32.54 -3.07 -4.52
N LYS A 180 -31.23 -3.32 -4.62
CA LYS A 180 -30.67 -4.68 -4.59
C LYS A 180 -30.07 -5.03 -3.24
N THR A 181 -30.19 -6.29 -2.88
CA THR A 181 -29.42 -6.91 -1.80
C THR A 181 -28.26 -7.68 -2.42
N VAL A 182 -27.04 -7.40 -1.97
CA VAL A 182 -25.82 -8.06 -2.47
C VAL A 182 -25.26 -8.97 -1.37
N LEU A 183 -25.04 -10.24 -1.71
CA LEU A 183 -24.30 -11.17 -0.86
C LEU A 183 -22.86 -11.24 -1.39
N ILE A 184 -21.91 -10.95 -0.50
CA ILE A 184 -20.48 -11.12 -0.75
C ILE A 184 -20.03 -12.36 0.02
N ASN A 185 -19.46 -13.33 -0.71
CA ASN A 185 -18.97 -14.59 -0.14
C ASN A 185 -17.44 -14.68 -0.29
#